data_7a06489e89d93ad4728b16314b4f36de
#
_entry.id   7a06489e89d93ad4728b16314b4f36de
#
_cell.length_a   1.000
_cell.length_b   1.000
_cell.length_c   1.000
_cell.angle_alpha   90.00
_cell.angle_beta   90.00
_cell.angle_gamma   90.00
#
_symmetry.space_group_name_H-M   'P 1'
#
loop_
_entity.id
_entity.type
_entity.pdbx_description
1 polymer ?
#
loop_
_entity_poly.entity_id
_entity_poly.type
_entity_poly.pdbx_seq_one_letter_code
_entity_poly.pdbx_strand_id
1 'polypeptide(L)'
;MTGLLTFAHGYGARVLLIFALVLGLWGAYFYFSNHKVSGGFRSSYLLMAGVTVLQGLFGLAALIAGGTPRAGLLHMVYGAFAVLFLPGTYLYSRGGTDRREALVLAGAAWIVAIAYFRGISTG
;
A
#
# COMPACT_ATOMS: atom_id res chain seq x y z
N MET A 1 -6.44 -2.72 24.91
CA MET A 1 -5.77 -3.45 23.83
C MET A 1 -6.38 -3.12 22.47
N THR A 2 -7.69 -3.24 22.32
CA THR A 2 -8.38 -2.90 21.07
C THR A 2 -8.13 -1.46 20.64
N GLY A 3 -8.16 -0.49 21.58
CA GLY A 3 -7.92 0.91 21.27
C GLY A 3 -6.54 1.18 20.71
N LEU A 4 -5.52 0.50 21.26
CA LEU A 4 -4.13 0.65 20.76
C LEU A 4 -3.99 0.06 19.36
N LEU A 5 -4.57 -1.12 19.13
CA LEU A 5 -4.54 -1.77 17.80
C LEU A 5 -5.26 -0.94 16.76
N THR A 6 -6.43 -0.39 17.11
CA THR A 6 -7.21 0.46 16.20
C THR A 6 -6.47 1.76 15.91
N PHE A 7 -5.83 2.36 16.93
CA PHE A 7 -5.03 3.58 16.72
C PHE A 7 -3.85 3.31 15.80
N ALA A 8 -3.09 2.23 16.04
CA ALA A 8 -1.94 1.88 15.21
C ALA A 8 -2.36 1.59 13.77
N HIS A 9 -3.48 0.89 13.59
CA HIS A 9 -4.01 0.57 12.27
C HIS A 9 -4.42 1.84 11.52
N GLY A 10 -5.14 2.75 12.17
CA GLY A 10 -5.59 4.00 11.54
C GLY A 10 -4.43 4.94 11.22
N TYR A 11 -3.46 5.06 12.13
CA TYR A 11 -2.28 5.89 11.90
C TYR A 11 -1.44 5.32 10.76
N GLY A 12 -1.23 4.00 10.75
CA GLY A 12 -0.48 3.32 9.71
C GLY A 12 -1.12 3.50 8.33
N ALA A 13 -2.45 3.49 8.25
CA ALA A 13 -3.16 3.70 7.00
C ALA A 13 -2.88 5.09 6.42
N ARG A 14 -2.85 6.12 7.26
CA ARG A 14 -2.56 7.49 6.81
C ARG A 14 -1.11 7.62 6.36
N VAL A 15 -0.17 7.02 7.08
CA VAL A 15 1.24 7.01 6.69
C VAL A 15 1.41 6.31 5.35
N LEU A 16 0.75 5.17 5.16
CA LEU A 16 0.81 4.42 3.90
C LEU A 16 0.21 5.21 2.74
N LEU A 17 -0.87 5.94 2.97
CA LEU A 17 -1.46 6.78 1.92
C LEU A 17 -0.45 7.84 1.44
N ILE A 18 0.19 8.53 2.37
CA ILE A 18 1.22 9.53 2.03
C ILE A 18 2.38 8.86 1.30
N PHE A 19 2.83 7.72 1.80
CA PHE A 19 3.93 6.97 1.22
C PHE A 19 3.61 6.56 -0.23
N ALA A 20 2.40 6.07 -0.46
CA ALA A 20 1.96 5.65 -1.80
C ALA A 20 1.90 6.85 -2.77
N LEU A 21 1.44 8.00 -2.30
CA LEU A 21 1.42 9.22 -3.12
C LEU A 21 2.84 9.65 -3.50
N VAL A 22 3.78 9.59 -2.55
CA VAL A 22 5.18 9.92 -2.81
C VAL A 22 5.77 8.96 -3.84
N LEU A 23 5.54 7.66 -3.69
CA LEU A 23 6.04 6.67 -4.63
C LEU A 23 5.40 6.81 -6.00
N GLY A 24 4.10 7.13 -6.05
CA GLY A 24 3.41 7.37 -7.31
C GLY A 24 4.01 8.55 -8.08
N LEU A 25 4.30 9.63 -7.38
CA LEU A 25 4.93 10.81 -7.98
C LEU A 25 6.38 10.51 -8.40
N TRP A 26 7.14 9.84 -7.55
CA TRP A 26 8.53 9.48 -7.83
C TRP A 26 8.63 8.54 -9.03
N GLY A 27 7.78 7.52 -9.08
CA GLY A 27 7.74 6.60 -10.21
C GLY A 27 7.29 7.27 -11.50
N ALA A 28 6.32 8.19 -11.41
CA ALA A 28 5.91 8.98 -12.57
C ALA A 28 7.07 9.82 -13.12
N TYR A 29 7.89 10.39 -12.22
CA TYR A 29 9.09 11.10 -12.63
C TYR A 29 10.02 10.19 -13.42
N PHE A 30 10.30 8.98 -12.95
CA PHE A 30 11.14 8.03 -13.69
C PHE A 30 10.55 7.72 -15.06
N TYR A 31 9.24 7.51 -15.14
CA TYR A 31 8.58 7.15 -16.38
C TYR A 31 8.65 8.29 -17.40
N PHE A 32 8.26 9.50 -16.99
CA PHE A 32 8.17 10.64 -17.92
C PHE A 32 9.54 11.20 -18.30
N SER A 33 10.55 11.05 -17.43
CA SER A 33 11.91 11.48 -17.74
C SER A 33 12.77 10.39 -18.36
N ASN A 34 12.18 9.21 -18.61
CA ASN A 34 12.86 8.08 -19.23
C ASN A 34 14.09 7.61 -18.44
N HIS A 35 14.01 7.70 -17.12
CA HIS A 35 15.06 7.21 -16.23
C HIS A 35 14.77 5.75 -15.83
N LYS A 36 15.83 5.02 -15.52
CA LYS A 36 15.69 3.68 -14.96
C LYS A 36 15.24 3.77 -13.50
N VAL A 37 14.48 2.77 -13.07
CA VAL A 37 14.06 2.65 -11.66
C VAL A 37 15.30 2.47 -10.80
N SER A 38 15.45 3.30 -9.78
CA SER A 38 16.56 3.21 -8.84
C SER A 38 16.35 2.09 -7.83
N GLY A 39 17.45 1.61 -7.23
CA GLY A 39 17.38 0.66 -6.13
C GLY A 39 16.63 1.23 -4.93
N GLY A 40 16.77 2.54 -4.67
CA GLY A 40 16.05 3.22 -3.60
C GLY A 40 14.54 3.23 -3.80
N PHE A 41 14.08 3.48 -5.03
CA PHE A 41 12.65 3.41 -5.34
C PHE A 41 12.12 2.00 -5.13
N ARG A 42 12.82 1.01 -5.65
CA ARG A 42 12.43 -0.39 -5.55
C ARG A 42 12.37 -0.85 -4.09
N SER A 43 13.38 -0.51 -3.29
CA SER A 43 13.41 -0.83 -1.87
C SER A 43 12.28 -0.13 -1.12
N SER A 44 11.97 1.12 -1.49
CA SER A 44 10.87 1.85 -0.89
C SER A 44 9.52 1.22 -1.22
N TYR A 45 9.34 0.75 -2.46
CA TYR A 45 8.14 0.03 -2.84
C TYR A 45 7.98 -1.26 -2.02
N LEU A 46 9.06 -2.03 -1.86
CA LEU A 46 9.02 -3.26 -1.06
C LEU A 46 8.74 -2.95 0.42
N LEU A 47 9.28 -1.86 0.93
CA LEU A 47 8.97 -1.41 2.30
C LEU A 47 7.50 -1.10 2.44
N MET A 48 6.93 -0.39 1.47
CA MET A 48 5.48 -0.09 1.47
C MET A 48 4.66 -1.37 1.46
N ALA A 49 5.04 -2.35 0.63
CA ALA A 49 4.34 -3.63 0.58
C ALA A 49 4.42 -4.37 1.91
N GLY A 50 5.61 -4.39 2.54
CA GLY A 50 5.80 -5.04 3.83
C GLY A 50 5.01 -4.37 4.95
N VAL A 51 5.01 -3.05 4.99
CA VAL A 51 4.22 -2.29 5.97
C VAL A 51 2.73 -2.50 5.75
N THR A 52 2.30 -2.63 4.49
CA THR A 52 0.89 -2.93 4.18
C THR A 52 0.47 -4.30 4.73
N VAL A 53 1.34 -5.30 4.60
CA VAL A 53 1.08 -6.62 5.20
C VAL A 53 0.97 -6.50 6.72
N LEU A 54 1.90 -5.79 7.36
CA LEU A 54 1.88 -5.55 8.80
C LEU A 54 0.61 -4.81 9.20
N GLN A 55 0.21 -3.83 8.42
CA GLN A 55 -1.03 -3.07 8.63
C GLN A 55 -2.25 -4.01 8.59
N GLY A 56 -2.28 -4.94 7.64
CA GLY A 56 -3.33 -5.95 7.56
C GLY A 56 -3.37 -6.85 8.78
N LEU A 57 -2.20 -7.22 9.31
CA LEU A 57 -2.13 -8.03 10.52
C LEU A 57 -2.65 -7.27 11.74
N PHE A 58 -2.33 -5.99 11.88
CA PHE A 58 -2.89 -5.16 12.95
C PHE A 58 -4.40 -5.04 12.83
N GLY A 59 -4.91 -4.88 11.61
CA GLY A 59 -6.35 -4.82 11.37
C GLY A 59 -7.04 -6.12 11.76
N LEU A 60 -6.44 -7.25 11.38
CA LEU A 60 -6.97 -8.56 11.74
C LEU A 60 -6.95 -8.77 13.26
N ALA A 61 -5.87 -8.38 13.92
CA ALA A 61 -5.76 -8.47 15.37
C ALA A 61 -6.83 -7.62 16.08
N ALA A 62 -7.08 -6.41 15.57
CA ALA A 62 -8.13 -5.54 16.11
C ALA A 62 -9.51 -6.17 15.92
N LEU A 63 -9.76 -6.82 14.79
CA LEU A 63 -11.03 -7.52 14.54
C LEU A 63 -11.21 -8.68 15.50
N ILE A 64 -10.18 -9.50 15.73
CA ILE A 64 -10.22 -10.61 16.66
C ILE A 64 -10.45 -10.11 18.09
N ALA A 65 -9.88 -8.95 18.45
CA ALA A 65 -10.04 -8.34 19.78
C ALA A 65 -11.41 -7.66 19.97
N GLY A 66 -12.31 -7.74 19.00
CA GLY A 66 -13.67 -7.23 19.12
C GLY A 66 -13.94 -5.92 18.40
N GLY A 67 -12.93 -5.32 17.74
CA GLY A 67 -13.15 -4.15 16.92
C GLY A 67 -13.86 -4.50 15.63
N THR A 68 -14.69 -3.57 15.13
CA THR A 68 -15.37 -3.76 13.84
C THR A 68 -15.17 -2.54 12.97
N PRO A 69 -14.80 -2.70 11.68
CA PRO A 69 -14.74 -1.57 10.76
C PRO A 69 -16.16 -1.05 10.47
N ARG A 70 -16.26 0.26 10.23
CA ARG A 70 -17.55 0.92 10.01
C ARG A 70 -18.30 0.32 8.83
N ALA A 71 -17.62 0.03 7.72
CA ALA A 71 -18.23 -0.52 6.52
C ALA A 71 -18.05 -2.03 6.40
N GLY A 72 -17.59 -2.73 7.43
CA GLY A 72 -17.54 -4.19 7.50
C GLY A 72 -16.77 -4.83 6.36
N LEU A 73 -17.48 -5.61 5.54
CA LEU A 73 -16.89 -6.37 4.44
C LEU A 73 -16.16 -5.49 3.42
N LEU A 74 -16.68 -4.29 3.15
CA LEU A 74 -16.07 -3.39 2.17
C LEU A 74 -14.66 -2.97 2.61
N HIS A 75 -14.49 -2.65 3.89
CA HIS A 75 -13.18 -2.33 4.45
C HIS A 75 -12.21 -3.50 4.30
N MET A 76 -12.68 -4.71 4.60
CA MET A 76 -11.86 -5.91 4.51
C MET A 76 -11.43 -6.21 3.07
N VAL A 77 -12.32 -5.97 2.10
CA VAL A 77 -12.00 -6.16 0.68
C VAL A 77 -10.89 -5.21 0.23
N TYR A 78 -10.97 -3.93 0.62
CA TYR A 78 -9.91 -2.98 0.27
C TYR A 78 -8.58 -3.34 0.92
N GLY A 79 -8.61 -3.79 2.16
CA GLY A 79 -7.40 -4.22 2.86
C GLY A 79 -6.76 -5.45 2.22
N ALA A 80 -7.55 -6.46 1.93
CA ALA A 80 -7.07 -7.68 1.28
C ALA A 80 -6.50 -7.36 -0.10
N PHE A 81 -7.18 -6.49 -0.85
CA PHE A 81 -6.69 -6.05 -2.15
C PHE A 81 -5.29 -5.44 -2.04
N ALA A 82 -5.10 -4.50 -1.12
CA ALA A 82 -3.81 -3.82 -0.97
C ALA A 82 -2.70 -4.80 -0.58
N VAL A 83 -2.98 -5.72 0.35
CA VAL A 83 -2.02 -6.70 0.83
C VAL A 83 -1.54 -7.61 -0.30
N LEU A 84 -2.45 -8.03 -1.18
CA LEU A 84 -2.12 -8.96 -2.26
C LEU A 84 -1.61 -8.25 -3.51
N PHE A 85 -2.11 -7.07 -3.79
CA PHE A 85 -1.82 -6.35 -5.02
C PHE A 85 -0.37 -5.89 -5.10
N LEU A 86 0.16 -5.34 -4.01
CA LEU A 86 1.52 -4.78 -4.01
C LEU A 86 2.59 -5.85 -4.24
N PRO A 87 2.61 -6.96 -3.49
CA PRO A 87 3.58 -8.02 -3.78
C PRO A 87 3.35 -8.66 -5.14
N GLY A 88 2.08 -8.84 -5.53
CA GLY A 88 1.75 -9.42 -6.82
C GLY A 88 2.27 -8.59 -7.98
N THR A 89 2.13 -7.26 -7.91
CA THR A 89 2.63 -6.35 -8.93
C THR A 89 4.15 -6.37 -8.98
N TYR A 90 4.81 -6.44 -7.83
CA TYR A 90 6.27 -6.53 -7.79
C TYR A 90 6.76 -7.81 -8.47
N LEU A 91 6.10 -8.93 -8.21
CA LEU A 91 6.44 -10.20 -8.87
C LEU A 91 6.19 -10.12 -10.38
N TYR A 92 5.14 -9.43 -10.78
CA TYR A 92 4.86 -9.20 -12.20
C TYR A 92 5.98 -8.40 -12.86
N SER A 93 6.51 -7.39 -12.18
CA SER A 93 7.60 -6.57 -12.70
C SER A 93 8.92 -7.33 -12.77
N ARG A 94 9.06 -8.37 -11.96
CA ARG A 94 10.23 -9.26 -11.92
C ARG A 94 11.54 -8.54 -11.68
N GLY A 95 11.50 -7.44 -10.95
CA GLY A 95 12.71 -6.71 -10.62
C GLY A 95 13.38 -5.98 -11.77
N GLY A 96 12.68 -5.75 -12.87
CA GLY A 96 13.19 -4.95 -13.97
C GLY A 96 13.47 -3.51 -13.54
N THR A 97 14.26 -2.79 -14.33
CA THR A 97 14.67 -1.43 -13.99
C THR A 97 14.37 -0.41 -15.10
N ASP A 98 13.73 -0.84 -16.16
CA ASP A 98 13.47 0.03 -17.29
C ASP A 98 12.22 0.90 -17.07
N ARG A 99 11.87 1.70 -18.07
CA ARG A 99 10.74 2.61 -18.00
C ARG A 99 9.42 1.89 -17.79
N ARG A 100 9.28 0.67 -18.33
CA ARG A 100 8.08 -0.15 -18.11
C ARG A 100 7.91 -0.46 -16.64
N GLU A 101 8.99 -0.78 -15.94
CA GLU A 101 8.93 -1.07 -14.50
C GLU A 101 8.52 0.15 -13.69
N ALA A 102 9.00 1.34 -14.09
CA ALA A 102 8.56 2.58 -13.46
C ALA A 102 7.05 2.77 -13.62
N LEU A 103 6.52 2.51 -14.82
CA LEU A 103 5.08 2.60 -15.07
C LEU A 103 4.30 1.60 -14.22
N VAL A 104 4.74 0.35 -14.19
CA VAL A 104 4.06 -0.71 -13.44
C VAL A 104 4.03 -0.40 -11.95
N LEU A 105 5.18 -0.08 -11.36
CA LEU A 105 5.27 0.15 -9.92
C LEU A 105 4.63 1.46 -9.51
N ALA A 106 4.79 2.52 -10.29
CA ALA A 106 4.12 3.80 -10.03
C ALA A 106 2.61 3.66 -10.17
N GLY A 107 2.15 2.95 -11.19
CA GLY A 107 0.72 2.67 -11.37
C GLY A 107 0.15 1.91 -10.19
N ALA A 108 0.89 0.92 -9.69
CA ALA A 108 0.47 0.17 -8.50
C ALA A 108 0.39 1.08 -7.28
N ALA A 109 1.35 2.00 -7.10
CA ALA A 109 1.33 2.95 -5.99
C ALA A 109 0.10 3.86 -6.06
N TRP A 110 -0.24 4.36 -7.24
CA TRP A 110 -1.44 5.18 -7.42
C TRP A 110 -2.71 4.39 -7.12
N ILE A 111 -2.81 3.16 -7.60
CA ILE A 111 -3.98 2.31 -7.39
C ILE A 111 -4.14 2.00 -5.89
N VAL A 112 -3.05 1.64 -5.22
CA VAL A 112 -3.11 1.30 -3.80
C VAL A 112 -3.37 2.55 -2.94
N ALA A 113 -2.96 3.74 -3.40
CA ALA A 113 -3.30 4.98 -2.71
C ALA A 113 -4.82 5.16 -2.64
N ILE A 114 -5.53 4.84 -3.72
CA ILE A 114 -6.99 4.86 -3.73
C ILE A 114 -7.53 3.84 -2.73
N ALA A 115 -6.96 2.63 -2.69
CA ALA A 115 -7.39 1.60 -1.75
C ALA A 115 -7.16 2.04 -0.30
N TYR A 116 -6.03 2.66 0.02
CA TYR A 116 -5.76 3.19 1.36
C TYR A 116 -6.76 4.28 1.74
N PHE A 117 -7.04 5.19 0.82
CA PHE A 117 -8.03 6.25 1.07
C PHE A 117 -9.40 5.64 1.36
N ARG A 118 -9.83 4.68 0.56
CA ARG A 118 -11.10 3.98 0.79
C ARG A 118 -11.07 3.18 2.08
N GLY A 119 -9.93 2.59 2.42
CA GLY A 119 -9.77 1.90 3.70
C GLY A 119 -9.98 2.84 4.88
N ILE A 120 -9.40 4.04 4.82
CA ILE A 120 -9.58 5.06 5.87
C ILE A 120 -11.06 5.47 5.96
N SER A 121 -11.72 5.69 4.83
CA SER A 121 -13.11 6.13 4.83
C SER A 121 -14.10 5.04 5.22
N THR A 122 -13.73 3.76 5.10
CA THR A 122 -14.60 2.63 5.43
C THR A 122 -14.29 1.98 6.78
N GLY A 123 -13.15 2.32 7.34
CA GLY A 123 -12.73 1.81 8.65
C GLY A 123 -13.16 2.70 9.79
#